data_66e02a32b3a6a32cbbbdcee944735ffe
#
_entry.id   66e02a32b3a6a32cbbbdcee944735ffe
#
_cell.length_a   1.000
_cell.length_b   1.000
_cell.length_c   1.000
_cell.angle_alpha   90.00
_cell.angle_beta   90.00
_cell.angle_gamma   90.00
#
_symmetry.space_group_name_H-M   'P 1'
#
loop_
_entity.id
_entity.type
_entity.pdbx_description
1 polymer ?
#
loop_
_entity_poly.entity_id
_entity_poly.type
_entity_poly.pdbx_seq_one_letter_code
_entity_poly.pdbx_strand_id
1 'polypeptide(L)'
;AQMEDFEHHTAAALARLDAALAHTPTCYDLYVCKAKVLKHAGAVLHSAEAMRQASELDLADRYMNTARAKSLLRCGAVEEADHVVSYWVRRDVPDRIELNLLQACWFEVPCAEAYWRRGDVPRAYKLFSNVLEHFTTFVQDQFDFHGYVLRKSVLTAYYDFLHAVDAVYRDAYYRRAAVGALRCLMALHERPLDEAAYKETHTLTPPPVHKKGAEFVDDKDPDGLALCAKRGSLDTGNDVVMELMLYAKDDAEAMRTVFAWAAMKGDTKRCEEAAANLRDVCHLPLDAAYLEGKHIDEQSVDRSSLHNRILLARQALKENAGADVQSVLTAKWEEMERPTIDDCYEAYCVLKEAKGETESFVARVKEHYLGFEEYVKVRCLWCVC
;
A
#
# COMPACT_ATOMS: atom_id res chain seq x y z
N ALA A 1 2.33 -21.13 -18.94
CA ALA A 1 2.64 -19.79 -18.47
C ALA A 1 2.20 -19.57 -17.01
N GLN A 2 0.92 -19.77 -16.66
CA GLN A 2 0.48 -19.57 -15.26
C GLN A 2 1.14 -20.54 -14.29
N MET A 3 1.33 -21.80 -14.65
CA MET A 3 2.06 -22.79 -13.84
C MET A 3 3.52 -22.39 -13.65
N GLU A 4 4.17 -21.95 -14.72
CA GLU A 4 5.55 -21.47 -14.66
C GLU A 4 5.70 -20.19 -13.83
N ASP A 5 4.70 -19.30 -13.87
CA ASP A 5 4.66 -18.12 -13.00
C ASP A 5 4.54 -18.53 -11.52
N PHE A 6 3.68 -19.52 -11.22
CA PHE A 6 3.55 -20.07 -9.88
C PHE A 6 4.85 -20.74 -9.40
N GLU A 7 5.55 -21.44 -10.29
CA GLU A 7 6.87 -22.05 -10.04
C GLU A 7 8.01 -21.02 -10.10
N HIS A 8 7.69 -19.76 -10.31
CA HIS A 8 8.64 -18.65 -10.40
C HIS A 8 9.61 -18.70 -11.60
N HIS A 9 9.26 -19.44 -12.64
CA HIS A 9 9.98 -19.49 -13.89
C HIS A 9 9.54 -18.37 -14.85
N THR A 10 9.74 -17.11 -14.42
CA THR A 10 9.21 -15.90 -15.09
C THR A 10 9.60 -15.82 -16.58
N ALA A 11 10.86 -16.09 -16.91
CA ALA A 11 11.35 -16.01 -18.31
C ALA A 11 10.64 -17.03 -19.22
N ALA A 12 10.44 -18.27 -18.75
CA ALA A 12 9.73 -19.30 -19.48
C ALA A 12 8.24 -18.95 -19.63
N ALA A 13 7.60 -18.42 -18.58
CA ALA A 13 6.22 -17.96 -18.61
C ALA A 13 6.03 -16.86 -19.66
N LEU A 14 6.89 -15.86 -19.70
CA LEU A 14 6.86 -14.76 -20.67
C LEU A 14 7.09 -15.25 -22.11
N ALA A 15 8.08 -16.11 -22.34
CA ALA A 15 8.34 -16.66 -23.67
C ALA A 15 7.14 -17.43 -24.25
N ARG A 16 6.42 -18.20 -23.41
CA ARG A 16 5.18 -18.89 -23.84
C ARG A 16 4.05 -17.92 -24.13
N LEU A 17 3.91 -16.84 -23.34
CA LEU A 17 2.90 -15.82 -23.58
C LEU A 17 3.19 -15.03 -24.85
N ASP A 18 4.44 -14.69 -25.11
CA ASP A 18 4.85 -14.02 -26.35
C ASP A 18 4.60 -14.88 -27.59
N ALA A 19 4.88 -16.19 -27.53
CA ALA A 19 4.54 -17.13 -28.60
C ALA A 19 3.04 -17.23 -28.81
N ALA A 20 2.22 -17.26 -27.74
CA ALA A 20 0.77 -17.29 -27.83
C ALA A 20 0.18 -15.99 -28.42
N LEU A 21 0.72 -14.84 -28.03
CA LEU A 21 0.35 -13.52 -28.55
C LEU A 21 0.74 -13.36 -30.03
N ALA A 22 1.88 -13.91 -30.45
CA ALA A 22 2.27 -13.93 -31.85
C ALA A 22 1.27 -14.74 -32.72
N HIS A 23 0.69 -15.80 -32.13
CA HIS A 23 -0.34 -16.59 -32.82
C HIS A 23 -1.72 -15.90 -32.80
N THR A 24 -2.09 -15.30 -31.66
CA THR A 24 -3.43 -14.72 -31.45
C THR A 24 -3.33 -13.34 -30.78
N PRO A 25 -2.96 -12.28 -31.54
CA PRO A 25 -2.67 -10.96 -30.98
C PRO A 25 -3.93 -10.23 -30.46
N THR A 26 -5.13 -10.69 -30.78
CA THR A 26 -6.39 -10.10 -30.32
C THR A 26 -6.96 -10.75 -29.04
N CYS A 27 -6.25 -11.72 -28.47
CA CYS A 27 -6.70 -12.38 -27.24
C CYS A 27 -6.27 -11.56 -26.02
N TYR A 28 -7.16 -10.73 -25.49
CA TYR A 28 -6.89 -9.86 -24.34
C TYR A 28 -6.47 -10.62 -23.07
N ASP A 29 -6.99 -11.85 -22.85
CA ASP A 29 -6.62 -12.67 -21.68
C ASP A 29 -5.13 -12.99 -21.61
N LEU A 30 -4.46 -13.11 -22.77
CA LEU A 30 -3.03 -13.33 -22.83
C LEU A 30 -2.25 -12.11 -22.32
N TYR A 31 -2.69 -10.90 -22.68
CA TYR A 31 -2.10 -9.66 -22.17
C TYR A 31 -2.34 -9.50 -20.66
N VAL A 32 -3.53 -9.85 -20.16
CA VAL A 32 -3.83 -9.85 -18.72
C VAL A 32 -2.93 -10.84 -17.97
N CYS A 33 -2.76 -12.03 -18.53
CA CYS A 33 -1.85 -13.02 -17.94
C CYS A 33 -0.40 -12.52 -17.95
N LYS A 34 0.06 -11.92 -19.06
CA LYS A 34 1.39 -11.32 -19.19
C LYS A 34 1.58 -10.19 -18.16
N ALA A 35 0.59 -9.32 -17.98
CA ALA A 35 0.62 -8.26 -16.98
C ALA A 35 0.75 -8.81 -15.55
N LYS A 36 0.08 -9.92 -15.22
CA LYS A 36 0.19 -10.59 -13.93
C LYS A 36 1.60 -11.14 -13.70
N VAL A 37 2.16 -11.86 -14.67
CA VAL A 37 3.52 -12.39 -14.61
C VAL A 37 4.55 -11.26 -14.41
N LEU A 38 4.44 -10.20 -15.20
CA LEU A 38 5.32 -9.03 -15.10
C LEU A 38 5.20 -8.34 -13.73
N LYS A 39 3.97 -8.24 -13.19
CA LYS A 39 3.76 -7.71 -11.84
C LYS A 39 4.46 -8.55 -10.78
N HIS A 40 4.36 -9.88 -10.86
CA HIS A 40 5.02 -10.79 -9.92
C HIS A 40 6.55 -10.74 -10.04
N ALA A 41 7.05 -10.42 -11.22
CA ALA A 41 8.47 -10.21 -11.48
C ALA A 41 8.99 -8.82 -11.04
N GLY A 42 8.12 -7.92 -10.56
CA GLY A 42 8.47 -6.54 -10.19
C GLY A 42 8.58 -5.57 -11.38
N ALA A 43 8.31 -6.01 -12.60
CA ALA A 43 8.32 -5.19 -13.82
C ALA A 43 7.00 -4.41 -13.94
N VAL A 44 6.78 -3.47 -13.00
CA VAL A 44 5.49 -2.78 -12.81
C VAL A 44 5.09 -1.89 -13.99
N LEU A 45 6.06 -1.24 -14.64
CA LEU A 45 5.82 -0.39 -15.82
C LEU A 45 5.41 -1.25 -17.02
N HIS A 46 6.12 -2.34 -17.27
CA HIS A 46 5.78 -3.28 -18.33
C HIS A 46 4.44 -4.00 -18.05
N SER A 47 4.11 -4.26 -16.78
CA SER A 47 2.81 -4.77 -16.38
C SER A 47 1.68 -3.78 -16.73
N ALA A 48 1.88 -2.48 -16.45
CA ALA A 48 0.92 -1.44 -16.80
C ALA A 48 0.74 -1.32 -18.33
N GLU A 49 1.81 -1.43 -19.09
CA GLU A 49 1.76 -1.41 -20.56
C GLU A 49 1.00 -2.62 -21.12
N ALA A 50 1.24 -3.83 -20.60
CA ALA A 50 0.48 -5.01 -21.00
C ALA A 50 -1.02 -4.88 -20.66
N MET A 51 -1.36 -4.28 -19.50
CA MET A 51 -2.75 -3.99 -19.16
C MET A 51 -3.37 -2.90 -20.06
N ARG A 52 -2.59 -1.91 -20.50
CA ARG A 52 -3.06 -0.94 -21.49
C ARG A 52 -3.45 -1.63 -22.79
N GLN A 53 -2.58 -2.49 -23.30
CA GLN A 53 -2.84 -3.28 -24.53
C GLN A 53 -4.09 -4.15 -24.39
N ALA A 54 -4.27 -4.84 -23.25
CA ALA A 54 -5.47 -5.62 -22.99
C ALA A 54 -6.74 -4.75 -23.02
N SER A 55 -6.74 -3.60 -22.33
CA SER A 55 -7.91 -2.73 -22.22
C SER A 55 -8.27 -2.02 -23.53
N GLU A 56 -7.31 -1.80 -24.42
CA GLU A 56 -7.56 -1.20 -25.75
C GLU A 56 -8.22 -2.16 -26.72
N LEU A 57 -8.13 -3.47 -26.48
CA LEU A 57 -8.84 -4.48 -27.27
C LEU A 57 -10.32 -4.55 -26.91
N ASP A 58 -10.69 -4.22 -25.66
CA ASP A 58 -12.07 -4.13 -25.21
C ASP A 58 -12.25 -3.00 -24.20
N LEU A 59 -12.59 -1.81 -24.70
CA LEU A 59 -12.86 -0.62 -23.88
C LEU A 59 -14.19 -0.72 -23.11
N ALA A 60 -15.08 -1.64 -23.49
CA ALA A 60 -16.37 -1.84 -22.85
C ALA A 60 -16.28 -2.78 -21.63
N ASP A 61 -15.15 -3.45 -21.42
CA ASP A 61 -14.94 -4.32 -20.26
C ASP A 61 -14.53 -3.51 -19.02
N ARG A 62 -15.45 -3.44 -18.06
CA ARG A 62 -15.22 -2.77 -16.77
C ARG A 62 -14.10 -3.41 -15.94
N TYR A 63 -13.94 -4.74 -16.02
CA TYR A 63 -12.86 -5.44 -15.31
C TYR A 63 -11.48 -5.01 -15.84
N MET A 64 -11.32 -4.95 -17.16
CA MET A 64 -10.09 -4.50 -17.81
C MET A 64 -9.74 -3.07 -17.43
N ASN A 65 -10.74 -2.18 -17.46
CA ASN A 65 -10.58 -0.79 -17.05
C ASN A 65 -10.12 -0.68 -15.59
N THR A 66 -10.76 -1.39 -14.67
CA THR A 66 -10.39 -1.42 -13.25
C THR A 66 -8.97 -1.98 -13.05
N ALA A 67 -8.61 -3.05 -13.76
CA ALA A 67 -7.29 -3.66 -13.67
C ALA A 67 -6.19 -2.73 -14.20
N ARG A 68 -6.47 -2.00 -15.30
CA ARG A 68 -5.60 -0.97 -15.85
C ARG A 68 -5.40 0.18 -14.85
N ALA A 69 -6.47 0.73 -14.28
CA ALA A 69 -6.38 1.78 -13.26
C ALA A 69 -5.51 1.34 -12.07
N LYS A 70 -5.72 0.13 -11.54
CA LYS A 70 -4.89 -0.42 -10.46
C LYS A 70 -3.41 -0.57 -10.85
N SER A 71 -3.10 -0.93 -12.10
CA SER A 71 -1.71 -1.07 -12.56
C SER A 71 -1.04 0.30 -12.69
N LEU A 72 -1.75 1.32 -13.17
CA LEU A 72 -1.28 2.70 -13.23
C LEU A 72 -0.98 3.28 -11.85
N LEU A 73 -1.88 3.06 -10.88
CA LEU A 73 -1.66 3.51 -9.50
C LEU A 73 -0.44 2.84 -8.85
N ARG A 74 -0.14 1.57 -9.18
CA ARG A 74 1.12 0.93 -8.73
C ARG A 74 2.36 1.63 -9.28
N CYS A 75 2.29 2.12 -10.51
CA CYS A 75 3.36 2.90 -11.13
C CYS A 75 3.40 4.35 -10.65
N GLY A 76 2.42 4.80 -9.87
CA GLY A 76 2.28 6.19 -9.44
C GLY A 76 1.68 7.11 -10.51
N ALA A 77 1.18 6.60 -11.63
CA ALA A 77 0.54 7.37 -12.71
C ALA A 77 -0.92 7.69 -12.36
N VAL A 78 -1.11 8.61 -11.40
CA VAL A 78 -2.43 8.90 -10.82
C VAL A 78 -3.34 9.57 -11.84
N GLU A 79 -2.83 10.53 -12.58
CA GLU A 79 -3.59 11.33 -13.56
C GLU A 79 -4.12 10.43 -14.71
N GLU A 80 -3.30 9.46 -15.14
CA GLU A 80 -3.73 8.48 -16.14
C GLU A 80 -4.76 7.51 -15.57
N ALA A 81 -4.62 7.12 -14.31
CA ALA A 81 -5.59 6.27 -13.62
C ALA A 81 -6.95 6.96 -13.49
N ASP A 82 -6.98 8.26 -13.16
CA ASP A 82 -8.19 9.08 -13.13
C ASP A 82 -8.87 9.10 -14.51
N HIS A 83 -8.08 9.33 -15.56
CA HIS A 83 -8.63 9.32 -16.92
C HIS A 83 -9.25 7.96 -17.29
N VAL A 84 -8.60 6.86 -16.94
CA VAL A 84 -9.10 5.51 -17.21
C VAL A 84 -10.41 5.23 -16.47
N VAL A 85 -10.49 5.62 -15.20
CA VAL A 85 -11.71 5.42 -14.39
C VAL A 85 -12.86 6.29 -14.86
N SER A 86 -12.60 7.48 -15.42
CA SER A 86 -13.63 8.41 -15.92
C SER A 86 -14.58 7.79 -16.96
N TYR A 87 -14.17 6.70 -17.64
CA TYR A 87 -15.04 5.97 -18.58
C TYR A 87 -16.25 5.29 -17.92
N TRP A 88 -16.17 5.02 -16.61
CA TRP A 88 -17.15 4.21 -15.88
C TRP A 88 -17.81 4.94 -14.71
N VAL A 89 -17.57 6.23 -14.58
CA VAL A 89 -18.20 7.11 -13.60
C VAL A 89 -19.24 8.00 -14.29
N ARG A 90 -20.11 8.61 -13.50
CA ARG A 90 -21.14 9.53 -14.01
C ARG A 90 -20.47 10.77 -14.62
N ARG A 91 -20.94 11.17 -15.79
CA ARG A 91 -20.38 12.32 -16.53
C ARG A 91 -20.79 13.68 -15.99
N ASP A 92 -21.81 13.72 -15.16
CA ASP A 92 -22.38 14.93 -14.55
C ASP A 92 -21.79 15.24 -13.17
N VAL A 93 -21.03 14.33 -12.60
CA VAL A 93 -20.33 14.47 -11.31
C VAL A 93 -18.82 14.39 -11.57
N PRO A 94 -17.98 15.16 -10.85
CA PRO A 94 -16.54 14.99 -10.88
C PRO A 94 -16.13 13.59 -10.45
N ASP A 95 -15.19 12.98 -11.17
CA ASP A 95 -14.82 11.57 -11.03
C ASP A 95 -14.45 11.19 -9.60
N ARG A 96 -13.71 12.04 -8.91
CA ARG A 96 -13.28 11.83 -7.52
C ARG A 96 -14.45 11.88 -6.53
N ILE A 97 -15.41 12.75 -6.75
CA ILE A 97 -16.62 12.84 -5.92
C ILE A 97 -17.48 11.60 -6.15
N GLU A 98 -17.65 11.17 -7.40
CA GLU A 98 -18.42 9.97 -7.71
C GLU A 98 -17.78 8.71 -7.13
N LEU A 99 -16.44 8.56 -7.23
CA LEU A 99 -15.73 7.43 -6.63
C LEU A 99 -15.86 7.38 -5.12
N ASN A 100 -15.86 8.54 -4.46
CA ASN A 100 -16.08 8.65 -3.03
C ASN A 100 -17.51 8.27 -2.65
N LEU A 101 -18.52 8.75 -3.39
CA LEU A 101 -19.93 8.39 -3.20
C LEU A 101 -20.16 6.88 -3.41
N LEU A 102 -19.45 6.26 -4.34
CA LEU A 102 -19.47 4.82 -4.56
C LEU A 102 -18.65 4.02 -3.54
N GLN A 103 -18.01 4.69 -2.58
CA GLN A 103 -17.12 4.08 -1.59
C GLN A 103 -16.06 3.18 -2.25
N ALA A 104 -15.43 3.67 -3.31
CA ALA A 104 -14.53 2.91 -4.16
C ALA A 104 -13.15 2.68 -3.51
N CYS A 105 -13.10 2.02 -2.35
CA CYS A 105 -11.86 1.73 -1.60
C CYS A 105 -10.77 1.09 -2.46
N TRP A 106 -11.17 0.28 -3.48
CA TRP A 106 -10.25 -0.37 -4.42
C TRP A 106 -9.45 0.63 -5.28
N PHE A 107 -9.94 1.86 -5.43
CA PHE A 107 -9.29 2.96 -6.12
C PHE A 107 -8.67 3.94 -5.13
N GLU A 108 -9.41 4.36 -4.09
CA GLU A 108 -8.99 5.39 -3.13
C GLU A 108 -7.72 4.99 -2.37
N VAL A 109 -7.65 3.75 -1.85
CA VAL A 109 -6.46 3.29 -1.10
C VAL A 109 -5.20 3.24 -1.99
N PRO A 110 -5.17 2.57 -3.17
CA PRO A 110 -3.99 2.59 -4.03
C PRO A 110 -3.63 4.00 -4.53
N CYS A 111 -4.61 4.87 -4.70
CA CYS A 111 -4.39 6.27 -5.07
C CYS A 111 -3.74 7.06 -3.93
N ALA A 112 -4.24 6.90 -2.70
CA ALA A 112 -3.63 7.49 -1.51
C ALA A 112 -2.18 7.01 -1.34
N GLU A 113 -1.92 5.73 -1.50
CA GLU A 113 -0.57 5.17 -1.49
C GLU A 113 0.31 5.72 -2.61
N ALA A 114 -0.25 5.99 -3.80
CA ALA A 114 0.49 6.61 -4.88
C ALA A 114 0.86 8.06 -4.55
N TYR A 115 -0.07 8.84 -4.00
CA TYR A 115 0.24 10.19 -3.50
C TYR A 115 1.24 10.15 -2.35
N TRP A 116 1.05 9.25 -1.39
CA TRP A 116 2.04 9.04 -0.32
C TRP A 116 3.41 8.74 -0.91
N ARG A 117 3.62 7.86 -1.90
CA ARG A 117 4.88 7.61 -2.60
C ARG A 117 5.44 8.83 -3.37
N ARG A 118 4.65 9.78 -3.77
CA ARG A 118 5.06 11.03 -4.42
C ARG A 118 5.42 12.15 -3.42
N GLY A 119 5.26 11.94 -2.09
CA GLY A 119 5.45 12.95 -1.08
C GLY A 119 4.27 13.91 -0.92
N ASP A 120 3.19 13.68 -1.64
CA ASP A 120 1.97 14.48 -1.57
C ASP A 120 1.12 14.04 -0.37
N VAL A 121 1.60 14.40 0.82
CA VAL A 121 0.98 13.99 2.10
C VAL A 121 -0.45 14.50 2.24
N PRO A 122 -0.80 15.75 1.87
CA PRO A 122 -2.18 16.22 2.04
C PRO A 122 -3.20 15.41 1.25
N ARG A 123 -2.95 15.16 -0.05
CA ARG A 123 -3.84 14.34 -0.88
C ARG A 123 -3.90 12.89 -0.42
N ALA A 124 -2.75 12.32 0.01
CA ALA A 124 -2.71 10.99 0.56
C ALA A 124 -3.58 10.88 1.82
N TYR A 125 -3.41 11.81 2.77
CA TYR A 125 -4.16 11.83 4.02
C TYR A 125 -5.66 12.04 3.79
N LYS A 126 -6.04 12.90 2.83
CA LYS A 126 -7.44 13.11 2.43
C LYS A 126 -8.10 11.80 2.01
N LEU A 127 -7.47 11.06 1.09
CA LEU A 127 -8.02 9.81 0.57
C LEU A 127 -8.05 8.69 1.62
N PHE A 128 -7.01 8.56 2.45
CA PHE A 128 -7.06 7.61 3.56
C PHE A 128 -8.18 7.96 4.55
N SER A 129 -8.37 9.25 4.86
CA SER A 129 -9.45 9.70 5.74
C SER A 129 -10.84 9.42 5.15
N ASN A 130 -11.02 9.59 3.83
CA ASN A 130 -12.26 9.24 3.15
C ASN A 130 -12.60 7.75 3.33
N VAL A 131 -11.59 6.88 3.15
CA VAL A 131 -11.81 5.44 3.34
C VAL A 131 -12.19 5.12 4.79
N LEU A 132 -11.52 5.71 5.78
CA LEU A 132 -11.89 5.52 7.18
C LEU A 132 -13.33 5.97 7.44
N GLU A 133 -13.75 7.08 6.85
CA GLU A 133 -15.13 7.60 6.95
C GLU A 133 -16.14 6.64 6.31
N HIS A 134 -15.82 5.97 5.20
CA HIS A 134 -16.70 4.96 4.61
C HIS A 134 -17.02 3.82 5.59
N PHE A 135 -16.01 3.34 6.33
CA PHE A 135 -16.23 2.30 7.34
C PHE A 135 -17.02 2.81 8.54
N THR A 136 -16.76 4.05 8.98
CA THR A 136 -17.53 4.70 10.04
C THR A 136 -18.99 4.85 9.63
N THR A 137 -19.27 5.36 8.43
CA THR A 137 -20.62 5.50 7.88
C THR A 137 -21.31 4.14 7.80
N PHE A 138 -20.61 3.12 7.29
CA PHE A 138 -21.17 1.75 7.23
C PHE A 138 -21.60 1.25 8.62
N VAL A 139 -20.79 1.47 9.66
CA VAL A 139 -21.11 1.07 11.03
C VAL A 139 -22.31 1.87 11.57
N GLN A 140 -22.39 3.17 11.28
CA GLN A 140 -23.51 4.02 11.73
C GLN A 140 -24.83 3.63 11.06
N ASP A 141 -24.80 3.31 9.77
CA ASP A 141 -26.00 2.97 8.99
C ASP A 141 -26.54 1.55 9.28
N GLN A 142 -25.80 0.71 9.99
CA GLN A 142 -26.22 -0.65 10.32
C GLN A 142 -27.53 -0.73 11.06
N PHE A 143 -27.80 0.22 11.96
CA PHE A 143 -28.98 0.17 12.81
C PHE A 143 -30.28 0.10 11.99
N ASP A 144 -30.41 0.93 10.98
CA ASP A 144 -31.57 0.92 10.08
C ASP A 144 -31.60 -0.33 9.21
N PHE A 145 -30.42 -0.79 8.79
CA PHE A 145 -30.27 -1.98 7.96
C PHE A 145 -30.70 -3.26 8.69
N HIS A 146 -30.39 -3.42 9.97
CA HIS A 146 -30.84 -4.56 10.77
C HIS A 146 -32.36 -4.70 10.79
N GLY A 147 -33.08 -3.61 10.95
CA GLY A 147 -34.54 -3.60 10.93
C GLY A 147 -35.12 -4.03 9.57
N TYR A 148 -34.48 -3.69 8.47
CA TYR A 148 -34.87 -4.10 7.13
C TYR A 148 -34.53 -5.57 6.88
N VAL A 149 -33.31 -6.02 7.18
CA VAL A 149 -32.82 -7.36 6.90
C VAL A 149 -33.61 -8.43 7.65
N LEU A 150 -33.96 -8.19 8.93
CA LEU A 150 -34.80 -9.08 9.74
C LEU A 150 -36.15 -9.39 9.06
N ARG A 151 -36.72 -8.44 8.32
CA ARG A 151 -38.01 -8.60 7.63
C ARG A 151 -37.92 -9.24 6.26
N LYS A 152 -36.77 -9.16 5.60
CA LYS A 152 -36.60 -9.47 4.17
C LYS A 152 -35.62 -10.58 3.88
N SER A 153 -34.68 -10.85 4.78
CA SER A 153 -33.59 -11.81 4.57
C SER A 153 -33.89 -13.17 5.15
N VAL A 154 -33.24 -14.18 4.58
CA VAL A 154 -33.16 -15.52 5.14
C VAL A 154 -32.31 -15.47 6.40
N LEU A 155 -32.68 -16.22 7.43
CA LEU A 155 -32.01 -16.20 8.75
C LEU A 155 -30.51 -16.51 8.67
N THR A 156 -30.11 -17.46 7.83
CA THR A 156 -28.70 -17.83 7.63
C THR A 156 -27.90 -16.66 7.04
N ALA A 157 -28.39 -16.00 6.00
CA ALA A 157 -27.72 -14.85 5.41
C ALA A 157 -27.60 -13.68 6.40
N TYR A 158 -28.60 -13.50 7.27
CA TYR A 158 -28.51 -12.48 8.32
C TYR A 158 -27.48 -12.83 9.40
N TYR A 159 -27.39 -14.10 9.78
CA TYR A 159 -26.38 -14.58 10.72
C TYR A 159 -24.95 -14.37 10.18
N ASP A 160 -24.71 -14.74 8.92
CA ASP A 160 -23.41 -14.54 8.27
C ASP A 160 -23.06 -13.04 8.17
N PHE A 161 -24.09 -12.21 7.88
CA PHE A 161 -23.93 -10.76 7.85
C PHE A 161 -23.53 -10.19 9.23
N LEU A 162 -24.13 -10.64 10.33
CA LEU A 162 -23.76 -10.20 11.68
C LEU A 162 -22.28 -10.47 11.97
N HIS A 163 -21.79 -11.66 11.61
CA HIS A 163 -20.37 -11.97 11.78
C HIS A 163 -19.45 -11.11 10.93
N ALA A 164 -19.86 -10.79 9.69
CA ALA A 164 -19.09 -9.89 8.82
C ALA A 164 -19.04 -8.47 9.40
N VAL A 165 -20.13 -8.00 9.97
CA VAL A 165 -20.24 -6.69 10.62
C VAL A 165 -19.35 -6.57 11.84
N ASP A 166 -19.33 -7.59 12.70
CA ASP A 166 -18.46 -7.62 13.89
C ASP A 166 -16.96 -7.57 13.54
N ALA A 167 -16.62 -7.95 12.32
CA ALA A 167 -15.25 -8.00 11.82
C ALA A 167 -14.92 -6.91 10.77
N VAL A 168 -15.78 -5.90 10.60
CA VAL A 168 -15.67 -4.92 9.50
C VAL A 168 -14.31 -4.19 9.48
N TYR A 169 -13.78 -3.83 10.63
CA TYR A 169 -12.46 -3.17 10.74
C TYR A 169 -11.27 -4.11 10.53
N ARG A 170 -11.50 -5.43 10.32
CA ARG A 170 -10.48 -6.36 9.85
C ARG A 170 -10.28 -6.33 8.34
N ASP A 171 -11.11 -5.58 7.61
CA ASP A 171 -10.99 -5.44 6.16
C ASP A 171 -9.61 -4.92 5.76
N ALA A 172 -9.08 -5.47 4.66
CA ALA A 172 -7.74 -5.12 4.19
C ALA A 172 -7.62 -3.65 3.74
N TYR A 173 -8.67 -3.07 3.15
CA TYR A 173 -8.67 -1.66 2.77
C TYR A 173 -8.70 -0.75 3.99
N TYR A 174 -9.50 -1.12 5.02
CA TYR A 174 -9.50 -0.39 6.28
C TYR A 174 -8.10 -0.36 6.91
N ARG A 175 -7.47 -1.53 7.08
CA ARG A 175 -6.14 -1.64 7.69
C ARG A 175 -5.09 -0.82 6.93
N ARG A 176 -5.06 -0.92 5.60
CA ARG A 176 -4.16 -0.14 4.75
C ARG A 176 -4.40 1.36 4.87
N ALA A 177 -5.67 1.79 4.88
CA ALA A 177 -6.03 3.19 5.06
C ALA A 177 -5.65 3.72 6.45
N ALA A 178 -5.89 2.93 7.50
CA ALA A 178 -5.54 3.26 8.87
C ALA A 178 -4.02 3.42 9.06
N VAL A 179 -3.24 2.46 8.57
CA VAL A 179 -1.77 2.54 8.56
C VAL A 179 -1.28 3.76 7.77
N GLY A 180 -1.85 3.98 6.57
CA GLY A 180 -1.51 5.14 5.74
C GLY A 180 -1.83 6.47 6.40
N ALA A 181 -3.01 6.60 7.02
CA ALA A 181 -3.43 7.81 7.74
C ALA A 181 -2.51 8.11 8.92
N LEU A 182 -2.15 7.10 9.73
CA LEU A 182 -1.20 7.27 10.84
C LEU A 182 0.18 7.72 10.35
N ARG A 183 0.68 7.15 9.25
CA ARG A 183 1.95 7.58 8.63
C ARG A 183 1.90 9.03 8.17
N CYS A 184 0.79 9.45 7.56
CA CYS A 184 0.60 10.84 7.17
C CYS A 184 0.59 11.77 8.39
N LEU A 185 -0.11 11.41 9.47
CA LEU A 185 -0.14 12.20 10.71
C LEU A 185 1.24 12.30 11.37
N MET A 186 2.01 11.21 11.39
CA MET A 186 3.38 11.23 11.91
C MET A 186 4.27 12.15 11.06
N ALA A 187 4.18 12.06 9.74
CA ALA A 187 4.94 12.93 8.85
C ALA A 187 4.57 14.41 9.01
N LEU A 188 3.28 14.72 9.17
CA LEU A 188 2.80 16.08 9.42
C LEU A 188 3.20 16.60 10.82
N HIS A 189 3.34 15.71 11.79
CA HIS A 189 3.86 16.07 13.11
C HIS A 189 5.35 16.44 13.06
N GLU A 190 6.15 15.66 12.35
CA GLU A 190 7.59 15.94 12.16
C GLU A 190 7.83 17.18 11.29
N ARG A 191 7.04 17.32 10.23
CA ARG A 191 7.14 18.41 9.26
C ARG A 191 5.74 18.99 9.01
N PRO A 192 5.33 20.01 9.79
CA PRO A 192 4.05 20.68 9.57
C PRO A 192 3.92 21.19 8.13
N LEU A 193 2.71 21.10 7.58
CA LEU A 193 2.44 21.53 6.22
C LEU A 193 2.61 23.04 6.08
N ASP A 194 3.51 23.46 5.18
CA ASP A 194 3.56 24.84 4.68
C ASP A 194 2.62 24.96 3.47
N GLU A 195 1.44 25.49 3.71
CA GLU A 195 0.39 25.62 2.70
C GLU A 195 0.81 26.55 1.55
N ALA A 196 1.62 27.59 1.82
CA ALA A 196 2.09 28.52 0.80
C ALA A 196 3.09 27.82 -0.14
N ALA A 197 4.09 27.16 0.41
CA ALA A 197 5.06 26.39 -0.36
C ALA A 197 4.40 25.24 -1.15
N TYR A 198 3.39 24.57 -0.56
CA TYR A 198 2.65 23.54 -1.27
C TYR A 198 1.92 24.08 -2.51
N LYS A 199 1.24 25.23 -2.39
CA LYS A 199 0.52 25.89 -3.51
C LYS A 199 1.45 26.37 -4.63
N GLU A 200 2.70 26.68 -4.30
CA GLU A 200 3.69 27.04 -5.31
C GLU A 200 4.22 25.84 -6.09
N THR A 201 4.29 24.68 -5.46
CA THR A 201 4.90 23.48 -6.04
C THR A 201 3.90 22.51 -6.67
N HIS A 202 2.63 22.58 -6.28
CA HIS A 202 1.58 21.65 -6.72
C HIS A 202 0.44 22.39 -7.43
N THR A 203 -0.04 21.82 -8.53
CA THR A 203 -1.27 22.29 -9.16
C THR A 203 -2.47 21.85 -8.32
N LEU A 204 -3.22 22.82 -7.81
CA LEU A 204 -4.42 22.55 -7.02
C LEU A 204 -5.55 21.99 -7.90
N THR A 205 -6.37 21.16 -7.31
CA THR A 205 -7.57 20.64 -7.94
C THR A 205 -8.55 21.80 -8.18
N PRO A 206 -8.97 22.06 -9.43
CA PRO A 206 -9.90 23.13 -9.71
C PRO A 206 -11.28 22.84 -9.08
N PRO A 207 -12.03 23.90 -8.72
CA PRO A 207 -13.38 23.71 -8.20
C PRO A 207 -14.26 22.98 -9.24
N PRO A 208 -15.17 22.11 -8.79
CA PRO A 208 -16.01 21.34 -9.67
C PRO A 208 -16.97 22.25 -10.47
N VAL A 209 -17.19 21.90 -11.73
CA VAL A 209 -18.16 22.59 -12.58
C VAL A 209 -19.51 21.91 -12.49
N HIS A 210 -20.50 22.59 -11.89
CA HIS A 210 -21.87 22.09 -11.85
C HIS A 210 -22.52 22.12 -13.23
N LYS A 211 -22.90 20.96 -13.72
CA LYS A 211 -23.73 20.83 -14.92
C LYS A 211 -25.20 20.98 -14.53
N LYS A 212 -26.03 21.52 -15.44
CA LYS A 212 -27.45 21.69 -15.20
C LYS A 212 -28.13 20.33 -14.88
N GLY A 213 -28.71 20.21 -13.70
CA GLY A 213 -29.36 18.98 -13.23
C GLY A 213 -28.46 17.99 -12.50
N ALA A 214 -27.17 18.30 -12.33
CA ALA A 214 -26.28 17.50 -11.50
C ALA A 214 -26.51 17.83 -10.02
N GLU A 215 -26.80 16.81 -9.22
CA GLU A 215 -26.94 16.91 -7.77
C GLU A 215 -25.77 16.17 -7.11
N PHE A 216 -24.82 16.90 -6.56
CA PHE A 216 -23.74 16.40 -5.72
C PHE A 216 -23.27 17.50 -4.76
N VAL A 217 -22.66 17.08 -3.67
CA VAL A 217 -22.07 17.99 -2.69
C VAL A 217 -20.62 18.27 -3.07
N ASP A 218 -20.26 19.55 -3.16
CA ASP A 218 -18.90 19.96 -3.47
C ASP A 218 -17.93 19.54 -2.37
N ASP A 219 -16.82 18.94 -2.75
CA ASP A 219 -15.69 18.81 -1.85
C ASP A 219 -14.98 20.16 -1.72
N LYS A 220 -15.07 20.76 -0.54
CA LYS A 220 -14.47 22.07 -0.24
C LYS A 220 -12.96 21.99 -0.02
N ASP A 221 -12.42 20.80 0.13
CA ASP A 221 -10.99 20.55 0.39
C ASP A 221 -10.51 19.31 -0.40
N PRO A 222 -10.53 19.37 -1.74
CA PRO A 222 -10.19 18.23 -2.58
C PRO A 222 -8.72 17.81 -2.45
N ASP A 223 -7.84 18.74 -2.11
CA ASP A 223 -6.40 18.52 -1.93
C ASP A 223 -6.02 18.20 -0.47
N GLY A 224 -6.97 18.24 0.49
CA GLY A 224 -6.74 17.89 1.89
C GLY A 224 -5.97 18.93 2.71
N LEU A 225 -5.81 20.16 2.22
CA LEU A 225 -5.04 21.19 2.91
C LEU A 225 -5.69 21.63 4.22
N ALA A 226 -6.99 21.92 4.19
CA ALA A 226 -7.74 22.31 5.38
C ALA A 226 -7.86 21.14 6.38
N LEU A 227 -7.94 19.92 5.90
CA LEU A 227 -7.95 18.72 6.72
C LEU A 227 -6.63 18.56 7.49
N CYS A 228 -5.49 18.72 6.80
CA CYS A 228 -4.15 18.67 7.41
C CYS A 228 -3.93 19.79 8.42
N ALA A 229 -4.39 21.03 8.13
CA ALA A 229 -4.29 22.14 9.05
C ALA A 229 -5.09 21.93 10.35
N LYS A 230 -6.27 21.31 10.25
CA LYS A 230 -7.13 21.02 11.41
C LYS A 230 -6.67 19.82 12.23
N ARG A 231 -6.10 18.81 11.58
CA ARG A 231 -5.81 17.50 12.15
C ARG A 231 -4.31 17.20 12.31
N GLY A 232 -3.43 18.18 12.21
CA GLY A 232 -1.98 18.00 12.36
C GLY A 232 -1.49 17.54 13.74
N SER A 233 -2.41 17.21 14.66
CA SER A 233 -2.09 16.66 15.98
C SER A 233 -2.13 15.13 15.95
N LEU A 234 -1.13 14.50 16.57
CA LEU A 234 -1.11 13.04 16.79
C LEU A 234 -2.35 12.53 17.52
N ASP A 235 -3.03 13.38 18.34
CA ASP A 235 -4.25 12.99 19.04
C ASP A 235 -5.39 12.56 18.10
N THR A 236 -5.42 13.08 16.89
CA THR A 236 -6.41 12.70 15.88
C THR A 236 -6.32 11.22 15.49
N GLY A 237 -5.16 10.60 15.61
CA GLY A 237 -4.95 9.18 15.32
C GLY A 237 -5.36 8.21 16.44
N ASN A 238 -5.79 8.71 17.61
CA ASN A 238 -6.08 7.85 18.78
C ASN A 238 -7.13 6.78 18.49
N ASP A 239 -8.24 7.14 17.84
CA ASP A 239 -9.34 6.22 17.54
C ASP A 239 -8.87 5.14 16.55
N VAL A 240 -8.15 5.55 15.51
CA VAL A 240 -7.56 4.64 14.51
C VAL A 240 -6.60 3.64 15.17
N VAL A 241 -5.77 4.10 16.10
CA VAL A 241 -4.86 3.23 16.86
C VAL A 241 -5.63 2.25 17.72
N MET A 242 -6.69 2.69 18.38
CA MET A 242 -7.56 1.81 19.19
C MET A 242 -8.19 0.71 18.33
N GLU A 243 -8.69 1.05 17.17
CA GLU A 243 -9.29 0.10 16.23
C GLU A 243 -8.27 -0.90 15.69
N LEU A 244 -7.07 -0.45 15.30
CA LEU A 244 -5.98 -1.35 14.90
C LEU A 244 -5.57 -2.29 16.04
N MET A 245 -5.44 -1.79 17.26
CA MET A 245 -5.12 -2.59 18.44
C MET A 245 -6.21 -3.60 18.79
N LEU A 246 -7.46 -3.34 18.41
CA LEU A 246 -8.57 -4.26 18.68
C LEU A 246 -8.74 -5.29 17.56
N TYR A 247 -8.67 -4.86 16.30
CA TYR A 247 -9.08 -5.67 15.15
C TYR A 247 -7.94 -6.18 14.26
N ALA A 248 -6.74 -5.61 14.37
CA ALA A 248 -5.59 -5.91 13.50
C ALA A 248 -4.32 -6.34 14.27
N LYS A 249 -4.48 -7.03 15.39
CA LYS A 249 -3.36 -7.49 16.24
C LYS A 249 -2.42 -8.46 15.51
N ASP A 250 -2.93 -9.16 14.51
CA ASP A 250 -2.26 -10.13 13.66
C ASP A 250 -1.57 -9.50 12.44
N ASP A 251 -1.71 -8.18 12.27
CA ASP A 251 -1.08 -7.45 11.18
C ASP A 251 0.23 -6.78 11.66
N ALA A 252 1.36 -7.33 11.22
CA ALA A 252 2.67 -6.85 11.62
C ALA A 252 2.94 -5.39 11.21
N GLU A 253 2.46 -4.97 10.02
CA GLU A 253 2.63 -3.59 9.53
C GLU A 253 1.82 -2.62 10.38
N ALA A 254 0.59 -2.99 10.74
CA ALA A 254 -0.24 -2.22 11.66
C ALA A 254 0.44 -2.07 13.02
N MET A 255 0.93 -3.16 13.61
CA MET A 255 1.58 -3.14 14.94
C MET A 255 2.88 -2.33 14.95
N ARG A 256 3.72 -2.43 13.89
CA ARG A 256 4.92 -1.57 13.75
C ARG A 256 4.54 -0.09 13.65
N THR A 257 3.47 0.23 12.93
CA THR A 257 3.00 1.61 12.76
C THR A 257 2.43 2.15 14.07
N VAL A 258 1.64 1.35 14.80
CA VAL A 258 1.13 1.71 16.13
C VAL A 258 2.27 1.94 17.11
N PHE A 259 3.30 1.09 17.11
CA PHE A 259 4.48 1.27 17.95
C PHE A 259 5.17 2.62 17.63
N ALA A 260 5.44 2.90 16.36
CA ALA A 260 6.09 4.15 15.94
C ALA A 260 5.26 5.38 16.37
N TRP A 261 3.95 5.33 16.17
CA TRP A 261 3.04 6.39 16.58
C TRP A 261 3.03 6.59 18.10
N ALA A 262 2.95 5.50 18.88
CA ALA A 262 2.97 5.53 20.33
C ALA A 262 4.30 6.07 20.88
N ALA A 263 5.41 5.69 20.25
CA ALA A 263 6.75 6.19 20.60
C ALA A 263 6.88 7.70 20.38
N MET A 264 6.38 8.22 19.25
CA MET A 264 6.33 9.67 19.01
C MET A 264 5.50 10.42 20.05
N LYS A 265 4.45 9.77 20.56
CA LYS A 265 3.57 10.34 21.56
C LYS A 265 4.07 10.19 22.99
N GLY A 266 5.08 9.36 23.20
CA GLY A 266 5.59 8.99 24.53
C GLY A 266 4.67 8.04 25.30
N ASP A 267 3.77 7.32 24.61
CA ASP A 267 2.85 6.34 25.19
C ASP A 267 3.53 4.99 25.35
N THR A 268 4.29 4.82 26.42
CA THR A 268 5.06 3.61 26.72
C THR A 268 4.18 2.36 26.82
N LYS A 269 2.97 2.49 27.38
CA LYS A 269 2.04 1.37 27.53
C LYS A 269 1.63 0.80 26.18
N ARG A 270 1.26 1.66 25.23
CA ARG A 270 0.91 1.21 23.86
C ARG A 270 2.11 0.66 23.10
N CYS A 271 3.31 1.20 23.32
CA CYS A 271 4.53 0.61 22.78
C CYS A 271 4.71 -0.84 23.26
N GLU A 272 4.57 -1.09 24.56
CA GLU A 272 4.66 -2.43 25.15
C GLU A 272 3.58 -3.38 24.59
N GLU A 273 2.34 -2.92 24.49
CA GLU A 273 1.23 -3.71 23.95
C GLU A 273 1.44 -4.04 22.46
N ALA A 274 1.89 -3.09 21.65
CA ALA A 274 2.18 -3.33 20.24
C ALA A 274 3.38 -4.29 20.05
N ALA A 275 4.43 -4.14 20.83
CA ALA A 275 5.56 -5.06 20.82
C ALA A 275 5.18 -6.47 21.29
N ALA A 276 4.30 -6.59 22.30
CA ALA A 276 3.76 -7.88 22.72
C ALA A 276 2.95 -8.55 21.59
N ASN A 277 2.10 -7.81 20.89
CA ASN A 277 1.35 -8.35 19.74
C ASN A 277 2.30 -8.81 18.61
N LEU A 278 3.36 -8.06 18.30
CA LEU A 278 4.36 -8.48 17.32
C LEU A 278 5.02 -9.80 17.72
N ARG A 279 5.37 -9.96 18.99
CA ARG A 279 6.03 -11.16 19.51
C ARG A 279 5.11 -12.36 19.56
N ASP A 280 3.93 -12.17 20.15
CA ASP A 280 3.07 -13.27 20.60
C ASP A 280 2.00 -13.65 19.56
N VAL A 281 1.50 -12.66 18.80
CA VAL A 281 0.42 -12.83 17.82
C VAL A 281 0.96 -12.91 16.39
N CYS A 282 1.86 -11.99 16.03
CA CYS A 282 2.48 -11.99 14.69
C CYS A 282 3.65 -12.98 14.59
N HIS A 283 4.12 -13.54 15.69
CA HIS A 283 5.30 -14.43 15.76
C HIS A 283 6.60 -13.80 15.22
N LEU A 284 6.77 -12.50 15.45
CA LEU A 284 7.92 -11.69 15.03
C LEU A 284 8.70 -11.13 16.24
N PRO A 285 9.37 -12.00 17.03
CA PRO A 285 10.05 -11.58 18.26
C PRO A 285 11.24 -10.64 17.99
N LEU A 286 11.88 -10.76 16.84
CA LEU A 286 13.03 -9.89 16.49
C LEU A 286 12.58 -8.46 16.16
N ASP A 287 11.43 -8.29 15.49
CA ASP A 287 10.82 -6.98 15.26
C ASP A 287 10.51 -6.29 16.59
N ALA A 288 9.88 -7.02 17.51
CA ALA A 288 9.56 -6.50 18.84
C ALA A 288 10.85 -6.06 19.57
N ALA A 289 11.88 -6.89 19.59
CA ALA A 289 13.16 -6.59 20.24
C ALA A 289 13.83 -5.36 19.60
N TYR A 290 13.84 -5.27 18.26
CA TYR A 290 14.41 -4.13 17.53
C TYR A 290 13.69 -2.81 17.87
N LEU A 291 12.36 -2.82 17.89
CA LEU A 291 11.55 -1.66 18.21
C LEU A 291 11.70 -1.23 19.68
N GLU A 292 11.79 -2.19 20.60
CA GLU A 292 12.05 -1.95 22.02
C GLU A 292 13.49 -1.47 22.31
N GLY A 293 14.34 -1.42 21.28
CA GLY A 293 15.76 -1.02 21.43
C GLY A 293 16.63 -2.07 22.14
N LYS A 294 16.16 -3.31 22.23
CA LYS A 294 16.94 -4.43 22.79
C LYS A 294 17.99 -4.88 21.78
N HIS A 295 19.16 -5.23 22.30
CA HIS A 295 20.21 -5.80 21.46
C HIS A 295 19.80 -7.18 20.94
N ILE A 296 19.92 -7.37 19.62
CA ILE A 296 19.64 -8.65 18.94
C ILE A 296 20.97 -9.42 18.88
N ASP A 297 21.03 -10.58 19.54
CA ASP A 297 22.21 -11.45 19.47
C ASP A 297 22.28 -12.11 18.09
N GLU A 298 23.30 -11.73 17.32
CA GLU A 298 23.55 -12.24 15.98
C GLU A 298 23.64 -13.77 15.89
N GLN A 299 24.08 -14.44 16.95
CA GLN A 299 24.26 -15.89 16.97
C GLN A 299 22.93 -16.63 17.13
N SER A 300 21.92 -15.98 17.72
CA SER A 300 20.59 -16.55 17.96
C SER A 300 19.62 -16.35 16.79
N VAL A 301 19.98 -15.54 15.79
CA VAL A 301 19.09 -15.17 14.69
C VAL A 301 19.14 -16.18 13.56
N ASP A 302 17.96 -16.64 13.15
CA ASP A 302 17.82 -17.39 11.92
C ASP A 302 18.10 -16.47 10.71
N ARG A 303 19.20 -16.75 10.03
CA ARG A 303 19.68 -15.98 8.87
C ARG A 303 19.13 -16.50 7.54
N SER A 304 18.23 -17.48 7.54
CA SER A 304 17.56 -17.94 6.32
C SER A 304 16.59 -16.89 5.76
N SER A 305 16.06 -16.01 6.64
CA SER A 305 15.16 -14.92 6.27
C SER A 305 15.92 -13.61 5.99
N LEU A 306 15.67 -13.00 4.83
CA LEU A 306 16.21 -11.68 4.49
C LEU A 306 15.71 -10.61 5.47
N HIS A 307 14.44 -10.70 5.89
CA HIS A 307 13.86 -9.78 6.88
C HIS A 307 14.67 -9.74 8.17
N ASN A 308 15.04 -10.90 8.73
CA ASN A 308 15.85 -10.98 9.93
C ASN A 308 17.26 -10.34 9.73
N ARG A 309 17.84 -10.52 8.55
CA ARG A 309 19.12 -9.89 8.19
C ARG A 309 19.02 -8.37 8.09
N ILE A 310 17.88 -7.86 7.59
CA ILE A 310 17.62 -6.42 7.55
C ILE A 310 17.60 -5.83 8.96
N LEU A 311 16.97 -6.48 9.92
CA LEU A 311 16.94 -6.02 11.30
C LEU A 311 18.34 -5.99 11.92
N LEU A 312 19.15 -7.03 11.70
CA LEU A 312 20.57 -7.04 12.14
C LEU A 312 21.39 -5.93 11.48
N ALA A 313 21.24 -5.73 10.18
CA ALA A 313 21.93 -4.68 9.46
C ALA A 313 21.55 -3.29 9.96
N ARG A 314 20.28 -3.06 10.24
CA ARG A 314 19.77 -1.80 10.83
C ARG A 314 20.31 -1.59 12.25
N GLN A 315 20.42 -2.65 13.06
CA GLN A 315 21.04 -2.56 14.38
C GLN A 315 22.52 -2.17 14.25
N ALA A 316 23.28 -2.83 13.37
CA ALA A 316 24.69 -2.52 13.14
C ALA A 316 24.90 -1.07 12.69
N LEU A 317 23.99 -0.52 11.86
CA LEU A 317 24.02 0.90 11.48
C LEU A 317 23.80 1.83 12.69
N LYS A 318 22.84 1.53 13.56
CA LYS A 318 22.57 2.34 14.76
C LYS A 318 23.77 2.35 15.74
N GLU A 319 24.44 1.22 15.89
CA GLU A 319 25.56 1.05 16.81
C GLU A 319 26.88 1.62 16.25
N ASN A 320 26.88 2.19 15.02
CA ASN A 320 28.09 2.60 14.29
C ASN A 320 29.19 1.50 14.32
N ALA A 321 28.78 0.28 14.58
CA ALA A 321 29.66 -0.86 14.50
C ALA A 321 30.00 -1.02 13.03
N GLY A 322 31.21 -0.70 12.58
CA GLY A 322 31.65 -0.83 11.19
C GLY A 322 31.51 -2.26 10.62
N ALA A 323 30.50 -2.95 11.10
CA ALA A 323 30.04 -4.23 10.63
C ALA A 323 29.74 -4.08 9.14
N ASP A 324 30.28 -4.96 8.39
CA ASP A 324 30.04 -5.07 6.97
C ASP A 324 28.56 -5.41 6.74
N VAL A 325 27.73 -4.36 6.71
CA VAL A 325 26.28 -4.44 6.44
C VAL A 325 26.02 -5.23 5.17
N GLN A 326 26.91 -5.13 4.20
CA GLN A 326 26.82 -5.88 2.97
C GLN A 326 26.99 -7.37 3.21
N SER A 327 27.98 -7.78 4.03
CA SER A 327 28.17 -9.20 4.35
C SER A 327 27.00 -9.79 5.11
N VAL A 328 26.40 -9.04 6.02
CA VAL A 328 25.19 -9.46 6.78
C VAL A 328 24.04 -9.71 5.82
N LEU A 329 23.81 -8.84 4.83
CA LEU A 329 22.68 -8.94 3.90
C LEU A 329 22.91 -10.00 2.81
N THR A 330 24.17 -10.21 2.38
CA THR A 330 24.47 -11.08 1.23
C THR A 330 25.09 -12.44 1.60
N ALA A 331 25.43 -12.67 2.88
CA ALA A 331 26.01 -13.94 3.30
C ALA A 331 25.06 -15.12 2.99
N LYS A 332 25.61 -16.20 2.41
CA LYS A 332 24.86 -17.44 2.11
C LYS A 332 23.53 -17.19 1.40
N TRP A 333 23.54 -16.34 0.38
CA TRP A 333 22.33 -15.97 -0.39
C TRP A 333 21.62 -17.21 -0.99
N GLU A 334 22.37 -18.21 -1.41
CA GLU A 334 21.86 -19.45 -2.03
C GLU A 334 21.12 -20.35 -1.01
N GLU A 335 21.41 -20.22 0.28
CA GLU A 335 20.76 -20.98 1.35
C GLU A 335 19.50 -20.26 1.90
N MET A 336 19.20 -19.07 1.38
CA MET A 336 18.11 -18.22 1.87
C MET A 336 16.77 -18.65 1.28
N GLU A 337 15.72 -18.62 2.10
CA GLU A 337 14.36 -18.70 1.59
C GLU A 337 14.13 -17.55 0.58
N ARG A 338 13.31 -17.80 -0.44
CA ARG A 338 13.02 -16.78 -1.44
C ARG A 338 12.48 -15.52 -0.76
N PRO A 339 13.21 -14.39 -0.75
CA PRO A 339 12.77 -13.17 -0.09
C PRO A 339 11.59 -12.55 -0.85
N THR A 340 10.78 -11.75 -0.18
CA THR A 340 9.78 -10.94 -0.86
C THR A 340 10.45 -9.78 -1.62
N ILE A 341 9.77 -9.25 -2.64
CA ILE A 341 10.30 -8.10 -3.38
C ILE A 341 10.40 -6.85 -2.48
N ASP A 342 9.52 -6.72 -1.50
CA ASP A 342 9.55 -5.64 -0.51
C ASP A 342 10.74 -5.78 0.44
N ASP A 343 11.07 -6.99 0.92
CA ASP A 343 12.29 -7.22 1.72
C ASP A 343 13.56 -6.90 0.90
N CYS A 344 13.58 -7.29 -0.38
CA CYS A 344 14.68 -6.94 -1.26
C CYS A 344 14.84 -5.41 -1.41
N TYR A 345 13.72 -4.70 -1.50
CA TYR A 345 13.74 -3.24 -1.56
C TYR A 345 14.22 -2.61 -0.24
N GLU A 346 13.76 -3.11 0.91
CA GLU A 346 14.26 -2.66 2.22
C GLU A 346 15.76 -2.90 2.39
N ALA A 347 16.25 -4.08 2.02
CA ALA A 347 17.68 -4.39 2.05
C ALA A 347 18.48 -3.46 1.14
N TYR A 348 17.97 -3.15 -0.05
CA TYR A 348 18.57 -2.16 -0.95
C TYR A 348 18.66 -0.78 -0.29
N CYS A 349 17.60 -0.32 0.40
CA CYS A 349 17.60 0.97 1.10
C CYS A 349 18.64 0.99 2.22
N VAL A 350 18.74 -0.08 3.02
CA VAL A 350 19.75 -0.21 4.09
C VAL A 350 21.16 -0.20 3.51
N LEU A 351 21.42 -0.90 2.42
CA LEU A 351 22.73 -0.87 1.74
C LEU A 351 23.07 0.53 1.23
N LYS A 352 22.11 1.24 0.65
CA LYS A 352 22.28 2.61 0.17
C LYS A 352 22.60 3.58 1.32
N GLU A 353 21.94 3.44 2.46
CA GLU A 353 22.21 4.21 3.68
C GLU A 353 23.60 3.92 4.22
N ALA A 354 24.02 2.66 4.23
CA ALA A 354 25.36 2.23 4.62
C ALA A 354 26.46 2.63 3.63
N LYS A 355 26.13 3.24 2.49
CA LYS A 355 27.04 3.50 1.36
C LYS A 355 27.71 2.23 0.82
N GLY A 356 27.05 1.08 0.96
CA GLY A 356 27.47 -0.22 0.45
C GLY A 356 27.29 -0.36 -1.06
N GLU A 357 27.81 -1.45 -1.61
CA GLU A 357 27.72 -1.78 -3.04
C GLU A 357 26.33 -2.29 -3.38
N THR A 358 25.51 -1.45 -4.02
CA THR A 358 24.13 -1.78 -4.39
C THR A 358 24.02 -2.52 -5.73
N GLU A 359 24.99 -2.38 -6.65
CA GLU A 359 24.93 -2.98 -8.00
C GLU A 359 25.00 -4.51 -7.96
N SER A 360 25.93 -5.06 -7.18
CA SER A 360 26.04 -6.51 -7.01
C SER A 360 24.83 -7.12 -6.32
N PHE A 361 24.24 -6.40 -5.34
CA PHE A 361 23.01 -6.81 -4.69
C PHE A 361 21.84 -6.82 -5.68
N VAL A 362 21.65 -5.75 -6.46
CA VAL A 362 20.60 -5.66 -7.49
C VAL A 362 20.75 -6.79 -8.52
N ALA A 363 21.97 -7.09 -8.94
CA ALA A 363 22.21 -8.20 -9.88
C ALA A 363 21.72 -9.54 -9.34
N ARG A 364 21.98 -9.84 -8.06
CA ARG A 364 21.49 -11.06 -7.40
C ARG A 364 19.98 -11.10 -7.24
N VAL A 365 19.37 -9.98 -6.84
CA VAL A 365 17.91 -9.91 -6.71
C VAL A 365 17.21 -10.11 -8.05
N LYS A 366 17.82 -9.68 -9.16
CA LYS A 366 17.28 -9.88 -10.52
C LYS A 366 17.17 -11.35 -10.94
N GLU A 367 17.91 -12.26 -10.32
CA GLU A 367 17.75 -13.69 -10.51
C GLU A 367 16.35 -14.17 -10.06
N HIS A 368 15.79 -13.55 -9.04
CA HIS A 368 14.45 -13.83 -8.51
C HIS A 368 13.36 -12.90 -9.07
N TYR A 369 13.71 -11.63 -9.30
CA TYR A 369 12.80 -10.57 -9.71
C TYR A 369 13.34 -9.77 -10.88
N LEU A 370 13.04 -10.19 -12.09
CA LEU A 370 13.55 -9.62 -13.35
C LEU A 370 13.34 -8.09 -13.43
N GLY A 371 12.24 -7.59 -12.90
CA GLY A 371 11.86 -6.18 -12.91
C GLY A 371 12.30 -5.39 -11.67
N PHE A 372 13.20 -5.90 -10.85
CA PHE A 372 13.55 -5.26 -9.57
C PHE A 372 14.06 -3.81 -9.75
N GLU A 373 14.82 -3.52 -10.79
CA GLU A 373 15.26 -2.13 -11.05
C GLU A 373 14.10 -1.17 -11.32
N GLU A 374 13.07 -1.63 -12.05
CA GLU A 374 11.85 -0.83 -12.23
C GLU A 374 11.13 -0.63 -10.91
N TYR A 375 11.03 -1.69 -10.12
CA TYR A 375 10.41 -1.64 -8.81
C TYR A 375 11.10 -0.63 -7.91
N VAL A 376 12.44 -0.66 -7.86
CA VAL A 376 13.25 0.33 -7.13
C VAL A 376 13.01 1.74 -7.65
N LYS A 377 13.00 1.96 -8.96
CA LYS A 377 12.76 3.29 -9.54
C LYS A 377 11.40 3.84 -9.14
N VAL A 378 10.35 3.03 -9.22
CA VAL A 378 8.98 3.43 -8.86
C VAL A 378 8.86 3.69 -7.35
N ARG A 379 9.58 2.92 -6.53
CA ARG A 379 9.60 3.09 -5.07
C ARG A 379 10.52 4.22 -4.62
N CYS A 380 11.66 4.41 -5.28
CA CYS A 380 12.67 5.44 -4.94
C CYS A 380 12.34 6.86 -5.42
N LEU A 381 11.26 7.09 -6.14
CA LEU A 381 10.77 8.46 -6.35
C LEU A 381 10.60 9.24 -5.02
N TRP A 382 10.77 8.59 -3.89
CA TRP A 382 10.68 9.06 -2.50
C TRP A 382 11.99 9.40 -1.80
N CYS A 383 13.12 8.83 -2.22
CA CYS A 383 14.40 9.03 -1.51
C CYS A 383 15.11 10.32 -1.93
N VAL A 384 14.45 11.22 -2.64
CA VAL A 384 15.01 12.50 -3.11
C VAL A 384 14.36 13.71 -2.42
N CYS A 385 13.53 13.49 -1.39
CA CYS A 385 13.02 14.59 -0.57
C CYS A 385 13.50 14.47 0.87
#